data_fb98d0a03c19985fae1393d0934eb70f
#
_entry.id   fb98d0a03c19985fae1393d0934eb70f
#
_cell.length_a   1.000
_cell.length_b   1.000
_cell.length_c   1.000
_cell.angle_alpha   90.00
_cell.angle_beta   90.00
_cell.angle_gamma   90.00
#
_symmetry.space_group_name_H-M   'P 1'
#
loop_
_entity.id
_entity.type
_entity.pdbx_description
1 polymer ?
#
loop_
_entity_poly.entity_id
_entity_poly.type
_entity_poly.pdbx_seq_one_letter_code
_entity_poly.pdbx_strand_id
1 'polypeptide(L)'
;MSPLKQLFAYAGRFKYLTMASWFLSAASAWAALVPFVYIWMILRDVLTVAPHFERATQTAHYGWMAVAFSLLSIGLYLLGLLCSHLAAFRIAANIRSRLMHHIIKLPQGFVGNEGSGSLRKIVNESSEATETYLAHQLPDKAGSMATPIGLLVLLLVFDWRLGLLSLLPMLLGFAIMYSFMTGKELQTKMAEYQTALDSMSNQAVEYVRGIPVVKTFGQTVFSFKKFKQAIDDYQRWVIDYTRQMRLPMVCYTTVINSVFAVLVAAALYMAQERVTQTFLLHLIYYVIITPIIT
;
A
#
# COMPACT_ATOMS: atom_id res chain seq x y z
N MET A 1 16.19 6.25 -19.52
CA MET A 1 15.20 5.13 -19.55
C MET A 1 14.53 5.07 -18.19
N SER A 2 13.20 4.86 -18.13
CA SER A 2 12.54 4.66 -16.83
C SER A 2 13.07 3.39 -16.14
N PRO A 3 13.16 3.37 -14.79
CA PRO A 3 13.65 2.20 -14.04
C PRO A 3 12.92 0.90 -14.39
N LEU A 4 11.61 0.97 -14.60
CA LEU A 4 10.78 -0.18 -15.04
C LEU A 4 11.19 -0.72 -16.42
N LYS A 5 11.55 0.17 -17.36
CA LYS A 5 11.98 -0.25 -18.70
C LYS A 5 13.33 -0.97 -18.65
N GLN A 6 14.22 -0.54 -17.78
CA GLN A 6 15.49 -1.23 -17.54
C GLN A 6 15.26 -2.60 -16.90
N LEU A 7 14.39 -2.68 -15.90
CA LEU A 7 14.02 -3.92 -15.23
C LEU A 7 13.43 -4.94 -16.22
N PHE A 8 12.56 -4.53 -17.12
CA PHE A 8 11.98 -5.39 -18.15
C PHE A 8 12.99 -5.89 -19.20
N ALA A 9 14.10 -5.20 -19.39
CA ALA A 9 15.19 -5.71 -20.21
C ALA A 9 15.87 -6.94 -19.59
N TYR A 10 15.86 -7.08 -18.26
CA TYR A 10 16.34 -8.27 -17.56
C TYR A 10 15.27 -9.35 -17.40
N ALA A 11 13.99 -8.99 -17.52
CA ALA A 11 12.86 -9.90 -17.31
C ALA A 11 12.69 -10.94 -18.44
N GLY A 12 13.12 -10.63 -19.67
CA GLY A 12 12.91 -11.49 -20.82
C GLY A 12 11.42 -11.83 -21.00
N ARG A 13 11.10 -13.13 -21.14
CA ARG A 13 9.70 -13.60 -21.28
C ARG A 13 8.87 -13.47 -20.00
N PHE A 14 9.50 -13.38 -18.84
CA PHE A 14 8.79 -13.29 -17.54
C PHE A 14 8.10 -11.94 -17.32
N LYS A 15 8.40 -10.92 -18.15
CA LYS A 15 7.65 -9.65 -18.16
C LYS A 15 6.14 -9.85 -18.37
N TYR A 16 5.73 -10.86 -19.14
CA TYR A 16 4.30 -11.15 -19.39
C TYR A 16 3.60 -11.67 -18.12
N LEU A 17 4.29 -12.47 -17.28
CA LEU A 17 3.74 -12.89 -15.99
C LEU A 17 3.61 -11.70 -15.03
N THR A 18 4.57 -10.77 -15.03
CA THR A 18 4.45 -9.52 -14.25
C THR A 18 3.25 -8.68 -14.72
N MET A 19 3.05 -8.54 -16.03
CA MET A 19 1.89 -7.83 -16.58
C MET A 19 0.57 -8.55 -16.23
N ALA A 20 0.54 -9.88 -16.32
CA ALA A 20 -0.62 -10.68 -15.93
C ALA A 20 -0.96 -10.50 -14.45
N SER A 21 0.04 -10.42 -13.56
CA SER A 21 -0.18 -10.19 -12.13
C SER A 21 -0.84 -8.82 -11.87
N TRP A 22 -0.45 -7.77 -12.58
CA TRP A 22 -1.07 -6.44 -12.45
C TRP A 22 -2.54 -6.46 -12.88
N PHE A 23 -2.79 -7.09 -14.03
CA PHE A 23 -4.16 -7.22 -14.54
C PHE A 23 -5.04 -8.03 -13.57
N LEU A 24 -4.54 -9.16 -13.07
CA LEU A 24 -5.27 -10.00 -12.11
C LEU A 24 -5.50 -9.27 -10.79
N SER A 25 -4.54 -8.50 -10.28
CA SER A 25 -4.70 -7.66 -9.09
C SER A 25 -5.77 -6.58 -9.29
N ALA A 26 -5.77 -5.90 -10.43
CA ALA A 26 -6.78 -4.89 -10.74
C ALA A 26 -8.18 -5.52 -10.90
N ALA A 27 -8.26 -6.66 -11.60
CA ALA A 27 -9.52 -7.41 -11.77
C ALA A 27 -10.06 -7.94 -10.42
N SER A 28 -9.17 -8.42 -9.56
CA SER A 28 -9.52 -8.81 -8.18
C SER A 28 -10.10 -7.65 -7.39
N ALA A 29 -9.45 -6.47 -7.45
CA ALA A 29 -9.93 -5.26 -6.77
C ALA A 29 -11.34 -4.86 -7.23
N TRP A 30 -11.64 -4.95 -8.53
CA TRP A 30 -12.98 -4.67 -9.04
C TRP A 30 -13.99 -5.77 -8.67
N ALA A 31 -13.59 -7.04 -8.74
CA ALA A 31 -14.43 -8.14 -8.30
C ALA A 31 -14.80 -8.02 -6.80
N ALA A 32 -13.90 -7.50 -5.96
CA ALA A 32 -14.14 -7.23 -4.55
C ALA A 32 -15.22 -6.15 -4.29
N LEU A 33 -15.49 -5.28 -5.27
CA LEU A 33 -16.55 -4.27 -5.17
C LEU A 33 -17.94 -4.80 -5.57
N VAL A 34 -18.02 -5.88 -6.35
CA VAL A 34 -19.29 -6.46 -6.83
C VAL A 34 -20.20 -6.92 -5.68
N PRO A 35 -19.72 -7.53 -4.58
CA PRO A 35 -20.55 -7.85 -3.42
C PRO A 35 -21.35 -6.68 -2.88
N PHE A 36 -20.82 -5.45 -2.95
CA PHE A 36 -21.54 -4.25 -2.50
C PHE A 36 -22.72 -3.91 -3.40
N VAL A 37 -22.64 -4.21 -4.69
CA VAL A 37 -23.81 -4.11 -5.60
C VAL A 37 -24.89 -5.09 -5.17
N TYR A 38 -24.53 -6.32 -4.82
CA TYR A 38 -25.50 -7.33 -4.34
C TYR A 38 -26.07 -6.96 -2.97
N ILE A 39 -25.30 -6.35 -2.07
CA ILE A 39 -25.82 -5.80 -0.80
C ILE A 39 -26.90 -4.75 -1.09
N TRP A 40 -26.64 -3.85 -2.05
CA TRP A 40 -27.66 -2.88 -2.46
C TRP A 40 -28.93 -3.57 -3.02
N MET A 41 -28.78 -4.62 -3.82
CA MET A 41 -29.91 -5.41 -4.35
C MET A 41 -30.69 -6.09 -3.23
N ILE A 42 -30.02 -6.63 -2.21
CA ILE A 42 -30.64 -7.23 -1.00
C ILE A 42 -31.44 -6.15 -0.26
N LEU A 43 -30.83 -5.00 0.01
CA LEU A 43 -31.51 -3.87 0.69
C LEU A 43 -32.74 -3.43 -0.09
N ARG A 44 -32.63 -3.34 -1.42
CA ARG A 44 -33.75 -2.99 -2.30
C ARG A 44 -34.87 -4.02 -2.21
N ASP A 45 -34.56 -5.33 -2.30
CA ASP A 45 -35.55 -6.42 -2.22
C ASP A 45 -36.28 -6.36 -0.89
N VAL A 46 -35.58 -6.23 0.23
CA VAL A 46 -36.15 -6.15 1.59
C VAL A 46 -36.99 -4.88 1.79
N LEU A 47 -36.49 -3.72 1.39
CA LEU A 47 -37.20 -2.45 1.61
C LEU A 47 -38.44 -2.29 0.73
N THR A 48 -38.47 -2.86 -0.47
CA THR A 48 -39.64 -2.79 -1.36
C THR A 48 -40.83 -3.58 -0.87
N VAL A 49 -40.61 -4.65 -0.09
CA VAL A 49 -41.67 -5.52 0.43
C VAL A 49 -42.04 -5.24 1.88
N ALA A 50 -41.34 -4.29 2.54
CA ALA A 50 -41.64 -3.93 3.93
C ALA A 50 -43.10 -3.48 4.12
N PRO A 51 -43.82 -3.92 5.18
CA PRO A 51 -43.34 -4.72 6.32
C PRO A 51 -43.36 -6.24 6.11
N HIS A 52 -43.74 -6.76 4.93
CA HIS A 52 -43.92 -8.19 4.65
C HIS A 52 -42.62 -8.81 4.16
N PHE A 53 -41.61 -8.92 5.04
CA PHE A 53 -40.24 -9.36 4.71
C PHE A 53 -40.19 -10.82 4.16
N GLU A 54 -41.19 -11.65 4.44
CA GLU A 54 -41.34 -12.99 3.88
C GLU A 54 -41.46 -13.01 2.34
N ARG A 55 -41.80 -11.86 1.74
CA ARG A 55 -41.92 -11.69 0.28
C ARG A 55 -40.59 -11.31 -0.40
N ALA A 56 -39.53 -11.12 0.36
CA ALA A 56 -38.18 -10.84 -0.17
C ALA A 56 -37.54 -12.15 -0.67
N THR A 57 -37.96 -12.63 -1.82
CA THR A 57 -37.60 -13.97 -2.34
C THR A 57 -36.23 -14.00 -3.00
N GLN A 58 -35.66 -12.84 -3.42
CA GLN A 58 -34.40 -12.78 -4.12
C GLN A 58 -33.18 -12.59 -3.19
N THR A 59 -33.40 -12.29 -1.92
CA THR A 59 -32.37 -11.99 -0.93
C THR A 59 -31.33 -13.11 -0.82
N ALA A 60 -31.77 -14.37 -0.77
CA ALA A 60 -30.87 -15.54 -0.70
C ALA A 60 -30.02 -15.67 -1.97
N HIS A 61 -30.60 -15.48 -3.14
CA HIS A 61 -29.88 -15.50 -4.42
C HIS A 61 -28.79 -14.42 -4.47
N TYR A 62 -29.12 -13.19 -4.14
CA TYR A 62 -28.15 -12.08 -4.10
C TYR A 62 -27.07 -12.31 -3.05
N GLY A 63 -27.41 -12.88 -1.90
CA GLY A 63 -26.45 -13.26 -0.87
C GLY A 63 -25.42 -14.28 -1.40
N TRP A 64 -25.86 -15.35 -2.07
CA TRP A 64 -24.96 -16.33 -2.68
C TRP A 64 -24.09 -15.73 -3.79
N MET A 65 -24.64 -14.82 -4.60
CA MET A 65 -23.86 -14.12 -5.62
C MET A 65 -22.79 -13.21 -5.00
N ALA A 66 -23.09 -12.52 -3.91
CA ALA A 66 -22.11 -11.73 -3.18
C ALA A 66 -20.95 -12.61 -2.67
N VAL A 67 -21.26 -13.77 -2.08
CA VAL A 67 -20.25 -14.75 -1.64
C VAL A 67 -19.44 -15.27 -2.83
N ALA A 68 -20.08 -15.62 -3.94
CA ALA A 68 -19.39 -16.13 -5.14
C ALA A 68 -18.39 -15.10 -5.70
N PHE A 69 -18.77 -13.81 -5.80
CA PHE A 69 -17.87 -12.77 -6.26
C PHE A 69 -16.75 -12.44 -5.25
N SER A 70 -17.01 -12.56 -3.95
CA SER A 70 -15.97 -12.46 -2.93
C SER A 70 -14.91 -13.56 -3.09
N LEU A 71 -15.35 -14.81 -3.29
CA LEU A 71 -14.45 -15.94 -3.54
C LEU A 71 -13.71 -15.80 -4.87
N LEU A 72 -14.38 -15.31 -5.91
CA LEU A 72 -13.75 -15.01 -7.21
C LEU A 72 -12.64 -13.96 -7.05
N SER A 73 -12.91 -12.88 -6.29
CA SER A 73 -11.91 -11.85 -6.01
C SER A 73 -10.67 -12.44 -5.34
N ILE A 74 -10.85 -13.25 -4.29
CA ILE A 74 -9.74 -13.92 -3.60
C ILE A 74 -8.98 -14.84 -4.57
N GLY A 75 -9.69 -15.61 -5.39
CA GLY A 75 -9.07 -16.49 -6.40
C GLY A 75 -8.21 -15.71 -7.41
N LEU A 76 -8.74 -14.60 -7.94
CA LEU A 76 -8.01 -13.73 -8.86
C LEU A 76 -6.76 -13.11 -8.20
N TYR A 77 -6.88 -12.67 -6.94
CA TYR A 77 -5.75 -12.15 -6.17
C TYR A 77 -4.65 -13.18 -5.98
N LEU A 78 -5.01 -14.40 -5.57
CA LEU A 78 -4.06 -15.50 -5.39
C LEU A 78 -3.36 -15.88 -6.70
N LEU A 79 -4.10 -15.94 -7.82
CA LEU A 79 -3.52 -16.16 -9.14
C LEU A 79 -2.56 -15.03 -9.55
N GLY A 80 -2.93 -13.78 -9.28
CA GLY A 80 -2.07 -12.62 -9.48
C GLY A 80 -0.78 -12.71 -8.67
N LEU A 81 -0.89 -13.10 -7.40
CA LEU A 81 0.24 -13.30 -6.49
C LEU A 81 1.16 -14.44 -6.96
N LEU A 82 0.62 -15.57 -7.40
CA LEU A 82 1.40 -16.66 -7.99
C LEU A 82 2.19 -16.19 -9.23
N CYS A 83 1.54 -15.45 -10.13
CA CYS A 83 2.20 -14.90 -11.32
C CYS A 83 3.32 -13.92 -10.94
N SER A 84 3.09 -13.04 -9.95
CA SER A 84 4.10 -12.06 -9.54
C SER A 84 5.31 -12.72 -8.89
N HIS A 85 5.11 -13.68 -7.99
CA HIS A 85 6.21 -14.40 -7.33
C HIS A 85 7.04 -15.23 -8.32
N LEU A 86 6.39 -15.98 -9.23
CA LEU A 86 7.08 -16.73 -10.26
C LEU A 86 7.93 -15.83 -11.16
N ALA A 87 7.38 -14.67 -11.55
CA ALA A 87 8.11 -13.68 -12.32
C ALA A 87 9.28 -13.10 -11.52
N ALA A 88 9.04 -12.67 -10.29
CA ALA A 88 10.03 -12.02 -9.42
C ALA A 88 11.25 -12.93 -9.18
N PHE A 89 11.03 -14.20 -8.78
CA PHE A 89 12.11 -15.16 -8.55
C PHE A 89 12.97 -15.37 -9.81
N ARG A 90 12.33 -15.50 -10.98
CA ARG A 90 13.05 -15.71 -12.24
C ARG A 90 13.82 -14.46 -12.69
N ILE A 91 13.22 -13.29 -12.51
CA ILE A 91 13.87 -12.01 -12.85
C ILE A 91 15.06 -11.76 -11.91
N ALA A 92 14.90 -11.96 -10.60
CA ALA A 92 15.99 -11.84 -9.63
C ALA A 92 17.13 -12.81 -9.91
N ALA A 93 16.83 -14.07 -10.25
CA ALA A 93 17.84 -15.04 -10.67
C ALA A 93 18.59 -14.61 -11.94
N ASN A 94 17.88 -14.07 -12.95
CA ASN A 94 18.49 -13.51 -14.15
C ASN A 94 19.41 -12.33 -13.84
N ILE A 95 18.99 -11.43 -12.95
CA ILE A 95 19.79 -10.27 -12.51
C ILE A 95 21.06 -10.77 -11.80
N ARG A 96 20.93 -11.68 -10.83
CA ARG A 96 22.09 -12.27 -10.12
C ARG A 96 23.08 -12.91 -11.09
N SER A 97 22.59 -13.72 -12.03
CA SER A 97 23.43 -14.37 -13.04
C SER A 97 24.20 -13.36 -13.91
N ARG A 98 23.51 -12.32 -14.40
CA ARG A 98 24.15 -11.27 -15.21
C ARG A 98 25.15 -10.44 -14.42
N LEU A 99 24.86 -10.11 -13.16
CA LEU A 99 25.79 -9.41 -12.27
C LEU A 99 27.04 -10.25 -12.02
N MET A 100 26.89 -11.53 -11.73
CA MET A 100 28.04 -12.45 -11.56
C MET A 100 28.90 -12.57 -12.83
N HIS A 101 28.26 -12.70 -14.00
CA HIS A 101 29.00 -12.71 -15.28
C HIS A 101 29.71 -11.37 -15.55
N HIS A 102 29.17 -10.27 -15.10
CA HIS A 102 29.81 -8.95 -15.23
C HIS A 102 31.01 -8.83 -14.29
N ILE A 103 30.86 -9.23 -13.04
CA ILE A 103 31.90 -9.17 -12.00
C ILE A 103 33.14 -10.01 -12.42
N ILE A 104 32.92 -11.20 -12.98
CA ILE A 104 34.03 -12.07 -13.46
C ILE A 104 34.86 -11.40 -14.57
N LYS A 105 34.27 -10.48 -15.34
CA LYS A 105 34.93 -9.75 -16.41
C LYS A 105 35.66 -8.48 -15.96
N LEU A 106 35.46 -8.05 -14.72
CA LEU A 106 36.08 -6.85 -14.16
C LEU A 106 37.57 -7.10 -13.85
N PRO A 107 38.43 -6.07 -13.96
CA PRO A 107 39.81 -6.14 -13.55
C PRO A 107 39.95 -6.56 -12.08
N GLN A 108 40.98 -7.40 -11.80
CA GLN A 108 41.20 -7.90 -10.44
C GLN A 108 41.43 -6.82 -9.40
N GLY A 109 42.05 -5.68 -9.81
CA GLY A 109 42.22 -4.50 -8.94
C GLY A 109 40.93 -3.87 -8.49
N PHE A 110 39.90 -3.85 -9.36
CA PHE A 110 38.57 -3.34 -8.99
C PHE A 110 37.89 -4.25 -7.93
N VAL A 111 37.94 -5.58 -8.18
CA VAL A 111 37.37 -6.57 -7.25
C VAL A 111 38.05 -6.52 -5.88
N GLY A 112 39.39 -6.31 -5.89
CA GLY A 112 40.16 -6.15 -4.63
C GLY A 112 39.83 -4.88 -3.86
N ASN A 113 39.65 -3.76 -4.56
CA ASN A 113 39.34 -2.47 -3.93
C ASN A 113 37.92 -2.42 -3.35
N GLU A 114 36.93 -2.96 -4.06
CA GLU A 114 35.54 -2.98 -3.58
C GLU A 114 35.34 -3.97 -2.43
N GLY A 115 36.12 -5.00 -2.38
CA GLY A 115 36.02 -6.07 -1.39
C GLY A 115 34.85 -7.04 -1.63
N SER A 116 35.02 -8.28 -1.22
CA SER A 116 34.04 -9.36 -1.40
C SER A 116 32.70 -9.11 -0.70
N GLY A 117 32.71 -8.39 0.43
CA GLY A 117 31.50 -8.03 1.18
C GLY A 117 30.59 -7.05 0.43
N SER A 118 31.16 -6.02 -0.18
CA SER A 118 30.42 -5.03 -1.00
C SER A 118 29.81 -5.69 -2.24
N LEU A 119 30.60 -6.48 -2.96
CA LEU A 119 30.11 -7.19 -4.15
C LEU A 119 29.01 -8.20 -3.81
N ARG A 120 29.14 -8.93 -2.69
CA ARG A 120 28.08 -9.82 -2.20
C ARG A 120 26.80 -9.05 -1.87
N LYS A 121 26.92 -7.89 -1.23
CA LYS A 121 25.79 -7.02 -0.93
C LYS A 121 25.06 -6.59 -2.20
N ILE A 122 25.80 -6.09 -3.20
CA ILE A 122 25.23 -5.67 -4.49
C ILE A 122 24.49 -6.84 -5.17
N VAL A 123 25.09 -8.03 -5.24
CA VAL A 123 24.48 -9.18 -5.92
C VAL A 123 23.25 -9.71 -5.20
N ASN A 124 23.32 -9.84 -3.88
CA ASN A 124 22.23 -10.47 -3.12
C ASN A 124 21.17 -9.46 -2.70
N GLU A 125 21.52 -8.41 -1.95
CA GLU A 125 20.55 -7.49 -1.36
C GLU A 125 19.82 -6.66 -2.42
N SER A 126 20.52 -6.16 -3.46
CA SER A 126 19.86 -5.41 -4.54
C SER A 126 18.95 -6.30 -5.40
N SER A 127 19.29 -7.57 -5.57
CA SER A 127 18.43 -8.53 -6.29
C SER A 127 17.20 -8.90 -5.46
N GLU A 128 17.34 -9.05 -4.15
CA GLU A 128 16.25 -9.32 -3.20
C GLU A 128 15.30 -8.13 -3.10
N ALA A 129 15.83 -6.91 -3.03
CA ALA A 129 15.01 -5.70 -3.08
C ALA A 129 14.20 -5.61 -4.38
N THR A 130 14.79 -5.99 -5.52
CA THR A 130 14.11 -6.07 -6.82
C THR A 130 13.02 -7.14 -6.83
N GLU A 131 13.29 -8.30 -6.23
CA GLU A 131 12.33 -9.40 -6.09
C GLU A 131 11.12 -8.96 -5.28
N THR A 132 11.34 -8.37 -4.09
CA THR A 132 10.28 -7.84 -3.23
C THR A 132 9.44 -6.77 -3.95
N TYR A 133 10.08 -5.89 -4.70
CA TYR A 133 9.40 -4.87 -5.49
C TYR A 133 8.47 -5.48 -6.55
N LEU A 134 8.94 -6.48 -7.29
CA LEU A 134 8.18 -7.16 -8.34
C LEU A 134 7.09 -8.08 -7.79
N ALA A 135 7.38 -8.79 -6.69
CA ALA A 135 6.47 -9.77 -6.10
C ALA A 135 5.27 -9.12 -5.41
N HIS A 136 5.49 -8.01 -4.71
CA HIS A 136 4.48 -7.38 -3.84
C HIS A 136 4.11 -5.97 -4.28
N GLN A 137 5.10 -5.06 -4.37
CA GLN A 137 4.78 -3.64 -4.53
C GLN A 137 4.09 -3.29 -5.86
N LEU A 138 4.45 -3.95 -6.96
CA LEU A 138 3.83 -3.66 -8.26
C LEU A 138 2.40 -4.20 -8.38
N PRO A 139 2.09 -5.46 -8.01
CA PRO A 139 0.71 -5.94 -7.97
C PRO A 139 -0.16 -5.13 -7.02
N ASP A 140 0.36 -4.79 -5.82
CA ASP A 140 -0.36 -3.99 -4.82
C ASP A 140 -0.67 -2.59 -5.35
N LYS A 141 0.28 -1.95 -6.06
CA LYS A 141 0.02 -0.68 -6.73
C LYS A 141 -1.07 -0.78 -7.80
N ALA A 142 -1.11 -1.86 -8.58
CA ALA A 142 -2.16 -2.05 -9.57
C ALA A 142 -3.54 -2.18 -8.91
N GLY A 143 -3.66 -2.97 -7.84
CA GLY A 143 -4.88 -3.11 -7.04
C GLY A 143 -5.29 -1.80 -6.38
N SER A 144 -4.35 -1.12 -5.71
CA SER A 144 -4.61 0.14 -5.00
C SER A 144 -4.98 1.31 -5.92
N MET A 145 -4.59 1.27 -7.19
CA MET A 145 -5.06 2.24 -8.19
C MET A 145 -6.42 1.85 -8.79
N ALA A 146 -6.68 0.55 -8.94
CA ALA A 146 -7.95 0.06 -9.48
C ALA A 146 -9.12 0.25 -8.51
N THR A 147 -8.91 0.06 -7.20
CA THR A 147 -9.93 0.18 -6.16
C THR A 147 -10.61 1.57 -6.12
N PRO A 148 -9.89 2.70 -6.05
CA PRO A 148 -10.51 4.02 -6.05
C PRO A 148 -11.31 4.31 -7.33
N ILE A 149 -10.82 3.84 -8.49
CA ILE A 149 -11.51 4.02 -9.76
C ILE A 149 -12.83 3.25 -9.76
N GLY A 150 -12.81 1.98 -9.36
CA GLY A 150 -14.01 1.16 -9.27
C GLY A 150 -15.00 1.70 -8.23
N LEU A 151 -14.51 2.15 -7.08
CA LEU A 151 -15.31 2.76 -6.03
C LEU A 151 -15.97 4.07 -6.50
N LEU A 152 -15.22 4.93 -7.19
CA LEU A 152 -15.74 6.18 -7.76
C LEU A 152 -16.88 5.91 -8.75
N VAL A 153 -16.70 4.94 -9.65
CA VAL A 153 -17.76 4.52 -10.59
C VAL A 153 -18.98 4.02 -9.82
N LEU A 154 -18.78 3.17 -8.83
CA LEU A 154 -19.85 2.60 -8.01
C LEU A 154 -20.63 3.71 -7.27
N LEU A 155 -19.95 4.65 -6.63
CA LEU A 155 -20.58 5.75 -5.93
C LEU A 155 -21.40 6.66 -6.87
N LEU A 156 -20.87 7.00 -8.03
CA LEU A 156 -21.57 7.88 -8.98
C LEU A 156 -22.75 7.22 -9.69
N VAL A 157 -22.70 5.89 -9.89
CA VAL A 157 -23.78 5.13 -10.54
C VAL A 157 -25.00 4.98 -9.65
N PHE A 158 -24.84 4.79 -8.34
CA PHE A 158 -25.99 4.62 -7.43
C PHE A 158 -26.69 5.94 -7.12
N ASP A 159 -25.96 6.95 -6.71
CA ASP A 159 -26.47 8.30 -6.51
C ASP A 159 -25.34 9.32 -6.67
N TRP A 160 -25.36 10.06 -7.76
CA TRP A 160 -24.28 11.00 -8.06
C TRP A 160 -24.16 12.14 -7.01
N ARG A 161 -25.26 12.51 -6.33
CA ARG A 161 -25.28 13.56 -5.30
C ARG A 161 -24.58 13.11 -4.04
N LEU A 162 -24.99 11.96 -3.51
CA LEU A 162 -24.34 11.34 -2.34
C LEU A 162 -22.91 10.92 -2.67
N GLY A 163 -22.68 10.46 -3.91
CA GLY A 163 -21.34 10.15 -4.40
C GLY A 163 -20.39 11.34 -4.38
N LEU A 164 -20.79 12.47 -4.95
CA LEU A 164 -20.00 13.71 -4.92
C LEU A 164 -19.75 14.22 -3.51
N LEU A 165 -20.77 14.13 -2.63
CA LEU A 165 -20.64 14.55 -1.23
C LEU A 165 -19.66 13.66 -0.46
N SER A 166 -19.67 12.35 -0.71
CA SER A 166 -18.71 11.43 -0.07
C SER A 166 -17.28 11.61 -0.57
N LEU A 167 -17.08 12.06 -1.82
CA LEU A 167 -15.76 12.35 -2.38
C LEU A 167 -15.13 13.64 -1.82
N LEU A 168 -15.93 14.58 -1.33
CA LEU A 168 -15.42 15.87 -0.84
C LEU A 168 -14.45 15.72 0.34
N PRO A 169 -14.74 14.99 1.42
CA PRO A 169 -13.77 14.75 2.49
C PRO A 169 -12.56 13.96 2.00
N MET A 170 -12.74 13.02 1.08
CA MET A 170 -11.66 12.23 0.52
C MET A 170 -10.67 13.13 -0.24
N LEU A 171 -11.14 14.01 -1.13
CA LEU A 171 -10.32 14.95 -1.87
C LEU A 171 -9.60 15.95 -0.94
N LEU A 172 -10.32 16.46 0.08
CA LEU A 172 -9.71 17.33 1.08
C LEU A 172 -8.62 16.61 1.89
N GLY A 173 -8.85 15.37 2.30
CA GLY A 173 -7.86 14.56 2.98
C GLY A 173 -6.60 14.35 2.13
N PHE A 174 -6.77 14.00 0.85
CA PHE A 174 -5.63 13.88 -0.08
C PHE A 174 -4.92 15.22 -0.30
N ALA A 175 -5.63 16.34 -0.40
CA ALA A 175 -5.04 17.66 -0.55
C ALA A 175 -4.20 18.04 0.68
N ILE A 176 -4.70 17.76 1.90
CA ILE A 176 -3.95 17.93 3.14
C ILE A 176 -2.67 17.09 3.08
N MET A 177 -2.78 15.80 2.83
CA MET A 177 -1.61 14.91 2.81
C MET A 177 -0.60 15.30 1.73
N TYR A 178 -1.07 15.65 0.53
CA TYR A 178 -0.24 16.13 -0.56
C TYR A 178 0.54 17.39 -0.20
N SER A 179 -0.09 18.36 0.45
CA SER A 179 0.55 19.62 0.83
C SER A 179 1.71 19.43 1.81
N PHE A 180 1.65 18.39 2.66
CA PHE A 180 2.71 18.08 3.62
C PHE A 180 3.77 17.10 3.08
N MET A 181 3.41 16.23 2.13
CA MET A 181 4.30 15.18 1.63
C MET A 181 5.08 15.56 0.36
N THR A 182 4.77 16.65 -0.33
CA THR A 182 5.40 17.01 -1.62
C THR A 182 6.47 18.09 -1.53
N GLY A 183 7.03 18.37 -0.36
CA GLY A 183 8.07 19.38 -0.18
C GLY A 183 9.50 18.84 -0.37
N LYS A 184 10.44 19.72 -0.80
CA LYS A 184 11.90 19.45 -0.73
C LYS A 184 12.31 19.07 0.69
N GLU A 185 11.60 19.56 1.68
CA GLU A 185 11.82 19.30 3.10
C GLU A 185 11.63 17.79 3.44
N LEU A 186 10.65 17.11 2.85
CA LEU A 186 10.48 15.67 3.07
C LEU A 186 11.64 14.85 2.49
N GLN A 187 12.13 15.22 1.30
CA GLN A 187 13.29 14.54 0.70
C GLN A 187 14.54 14.71 1.55
N THR A 188 14.76 15.92 2.07
CA THR A 188 15.88 16.20 2.98
C THR A 188 15.75 15.38 4.26
N LYS A 189 14.57 15.33 4.86
CA LYS A 189 14.30 14.54 6.08
C LYS A 189 14.46 13.04 5.86
N MET A 190 14.06 12.52 4.69
CA MET A 190 14.32 11.12 4.37
C MET A 190 15.80 10.80 4.18
N ALA A 191 16.57 11.73 3.62
CA ALA A 191 18.03 11.59 3.52
C ALA A 191 18.69 11.62 4.91
N GLU A 192 18.25 12.53 5.80
CA GLU A 192 18.70 12.59 7.19
C GLU A 192 18.37 11.30 7.94
N TYR A 193 17.16 10.74 7.74
CA TYR A 193 16.75 9.45 8.30
C TYR A 193 17.70 8.33 7.90
N GLN A 194 17.96 8.20 6.59
CA GLN A 194 18.89 7.18 6.08
C GLN A 194 20.29 7.33 6.67
N THR A 195 20.77 8.56 6.76
CA THR A 195 22.09 8.86 7.34
C THR A 195 22.15 8.47 8.83
N ALA A 196 21.11 8.79 9.60
CA ALA A 196 21.04 8.44 11.02
C ALA A 196 20.93 6.91 11.23
N LEU A 197 20.13 6.23 10.39
CA LEU A 197 19.97 4.78 10.41
C LEU A 197 21.27 4.06 10.04
N ASP A 198 21.96 4.51 8.99
CA ASP A 198 23.24 3.95 8.54
C ASP A 198 24.33 4.16 9.62
N SER A 199 24.38 5.37 10.24
CA SER A 199 25.29 5.66 11.33
C SER A 199 25.05 4.72 12.52
N MET A 200 23.79 4.54 12.94
CA MET A 200 23.43 3.64 14.03
C MET A 200 23.82 2.18 13.70
N SER A 201 23.53 1.74 12.48
CA SER A 201 23.83 0.37 12.02
C SER A 201 25.33 0.11 11.98
N ASN A 202 26.13 1.08 11.46
CA ASN A 202 27.58 0.98 11.39
C ASN A 202 28.19 0.92 12.81
N GLN A 203 27.73 1.78 13.74
CA GLN A 203 28.19 1.78 15.12
C GLN A 203 27.80 0.48 15.87
N ALA A 204 26.63 -0.10 15.56
CA ALA A 204 26.24 -1.40 16.11
C ALA A 204 27.19 -2.52 15.67
N VAL A 205 27.54 -2.56 14.38
CA VAL A 205 28.49 -3.54 13.84
C VAL A 205 29.87 -3.35 14.45
N GLU A 206 30.35 -2.10 14.54
CA GLU A 206 31.64 -1.77 15.17
C GLU A 206 31.68 -2.18 16.64
N TYR A 207 30.59 -1.93 17.38
CA TYR A 207 30.43 -2.34 18.76
C TYR A 207 30.53 -3.85 18.94
N VAL A 208 29.77 -4.61 18.15
CA VAL A 208 29.77 -6.09 18.20
C VAL A 208 31.16 -6.65 17.87
N ARG A 209 31.84 -6.12 16.85
CA ARG A 209 33.22 -6.51 16.50
C ARG A 209 34.23 -6.14 17.58
N GLY A 210 34.00 -5.08 18.31
CA GLY A 210 34.86 -4.62 19.39
C GLY A 210 34.69 -5.38 20.73
N ILE A 211 33.60 -6.14 20.91
CA ILE A 211 33.32 -6.88 22.17
C ILE A 211 34.47 -7.78 22.61
N PRO A 212 35.14 -8.61 21.76
CA PRO A 212 36.27 -9.42 22.17
C PRO A 212 37.43 -8.59 22.71
N VAL A 213 37.77 -7.46 22.06
CA VAL A 213 38.83 -6.55 22.46
C VAL A 213 38.50 -5.90 23.81
N VAL A 214 37.27 -5.42 23.97
CA VAL A 214 36.75 -4.83 25.20
C VAL A 214 36.82 -5.84 26.36
N LYS A 215 36.44 -7.09 26.15
CA LYS A 215 36.51 -8.15 27.16
C LYS A 215 37.95 -8.47 27.55
N THR A 216 38.88 -8.45 26.60
CA THR A 216 40.28 -8.79 26.85
C THR A 216 41.03 -7.68 27.62
N PHE A 217 40.72 -6.43 27.30
CA PHE A 217 41.45 -5.27 27.85
C PHE A 217 40.65 -4.49 28.91
N GLY A 218 39.45 -4.92 29.28
CA GLY A 218 38.62 -4.29 30.30
C GLY A 218 38.10 -2.89 30.00
N GLN A 219 38.21 -2.44 28.71
CA GLN A 219 37.81 -1.09 28.29
C GLN A 219 36.40 -1.09 27.69
N THR A 220 35.39 -0.87 28.52
CA THR A 220 33.97 -0.92 28.10
C THR A 220 33.37 0.39 27.62
N VAL A 221 34.02 1.56 27.87
CA VAL A 221 33.27 2.83 27.87
C VAL A 221 33.24 3.56 26.51
N PHE A 222 34.29 3.46 25.67
CA PHE A 222 34.38 4.32 24.47
C PHE A 222 33.53 3.83 23.32
N SER A 223 33.53 2.56 22.99
CA SER A 223 32.73 1.99 21.88
C SER A 223 31.24 2.03 22.20
N PHE A 224 30.88 1.80 23.47
CA PHE A 224 29.47 1.89 23.91
C PHE A 224 28.96 3.34 23.85
N LYS A 225 29.80 4.35 24.16
CA LYS A 225 29.40 5.76 24.14
C LYS A 225 29.05 6.23 22.72
N LYS A 226 29.84 5.87 21.71
CA LYS A 226 29.56 6.18 20.31
C LYS A 226 28.28 5.53 19.80
N PHE A 227 28.10 4.25 20.09
CA PHE A 227 26.88 3.52 19.71
C PHE A 227 25.64 4.09 20.40
N LYS A 228 25.72 4.39 21.70
CA LYS A 228 24.65 5.06 22.43
C LYS A 228 24.32 6.40 21.82
N GLN A 229 25.31 7.21 21.48
CA GLN A 229 25.09 8.50 20.86
C GLN A 229 24.38 8.36 19.50
N ALA A 230 24.76 7.38 18.68
CA ALA A 230 24.09 7.12 17.40
C ALA A 230 22.62 6.68 17.58
N ILE A 231 22.32 5.90 18.63
CA ILE A 231 20.94 5.56 19.02
C ILE A 231 20.18 6.81 19.46
N ASP A 232 20.76 7.64 20.31
CA ASP A 232 20.10 8.85 20.82
C ASP A 232 19.85 9.87 19.67
N ASP A 233 20.75 9.97 18.69
CA ASP A 233 20.59 10.80 17.51
C ASP A 233 19.47 10.31 16.60
N TYR A 234 19.43 9.00 16.33
CA TYR A 234 18.33 8.36 15.60
C TYR A 234 16.99 8.52 16.32
N GLN A 235 16.96 8.30 17.63
CA GLN A 235 15.75 8.48 18.44
C GLN A 235 15.24 9.93 18.38
N ARG A 236 16.12 10.92 18.51
CA ARG A 236 15.74 12.35 18.40
C ARG A 236 15.10 12.63 17.05
N TRP A 237 15.73 12.15 15.98
CA TRP A 237 15.19 12.33 14.63
C TRP A 237 13.78 11.73 14.51
N VAL A 238 13.59 10.49 14.97
CA VAL A 238 12.27 9.79 14.91
C VAL A 238 11.20 10.56 15.69
N ILE A 239 11.54 11.01 16.91
CA ILE A 239 10.60 11.76 17.75
C ILE A 239 10.22 13.09 17.09
N ASP A 240 11.18 13.83 16.57
CA ASP A 240 10.95 15.15 15.95
C ASP A 240 10.13 15.00 14.66
N TYR A 241 10.44 14.01 13.83
CA TYR A 241 9.65 13.68 12.64
C TYR A 241 8.20 13.30 13.01
N THR A 242 8.03 12.42 14.00
CA THR A 242 6.70 12.00 14.47
C THR A 242 5.89 13.17 15.02
N ARG A 243 6.53 14.08 15.76
CA ARG A 243 5.87 15.30 16.27
C ARG A 243 5.41 16.22 15.13
N GLN A 244 6.23 16.41 14.11
CA GLN A 244 5.89 17.23 12.95
C GLN A 244 4.76 16.62 12.11
N MET A 245 4.75 15.29 11.93
CA MET A 245 3.71 14.57 11.20
C MET A 245 2.40 14.42 11.97
N ARG A 246 2.39 14.69 13.28
CA ARG A 246 1.22 14.50 14.14
C ARG A 246 0.01 15.32 13.66
N LEU A 247 0.18 16.63 13.44
CA LEU A 247 -0.93 17.50 13.03
C LEU A 247 -1.47 17.14 11.65
N PRO A 248 -0.63 17.01 10.59
CA PRO A 248 -1.07 16.55 9.28
C PRO A 248 -1.85 15.23 9.32
N MET A 249 -1.34 14.23 10.04
CA MET A 249 -1.99 12.93 10.17
C MET A 249 -3.33 13.01 10.89
N VAL A 250 -3.43 13.78 11.98
CA VAL A 250 -4.71 13.99 12.68
C VAL A 250 -5.71 14.70 11.78
N CYS A 251 -5.31 15.76 11.07
CA CYS A 251 -6.18 16.46 10.13
C CYS A 251 -6.65 15.52 9.00
N TYR A 252 -5.73 14.78 8.38
CA TYR A 252 -6.04 13.81 7.33
C TYR A 252 -7.04 12.76 7.81
N THR A 253 -6.75 12.07 8.92
CA THR A 253 -7.61 11.02 9.45
C THR A 253 -8.98 11.55 9.90
N THR A 254 -9.03 12.75 10.51
CA THR A 254 -10.30 13.38 10.91
C THR A 254 -11.14 13.72 9.69
N VAL A 255 -10.53 14.32 8.66
CA VAL A 255 -11.25 14.72 7.45
C VAL A 255 -11.75 13.50 6.68
N ILE A 256 -10.92 12.47 6.48
CA ILE A 256 -11.36 11.24 5.79
C ILE A 256 -12.50 10.56 6.57
N ASN A 257 -12.38 10.41 7.89
CA ASN A 257 -13.44 9.79 8.69
C ASN A 257 -14.70 10.66 8.82
N SER A 258 -14.68 11.92 8.38
CA SER A 258 -15.86 12.79 8.37
C SER A 258 -16.88 12.45 7.27
N VAL A 259 -16.58 11.53 6.34
CA VAL A 259 -17.50 11.10 5.27
C VAL A 259 -18.87 10.71 5.85
N PHE A 260 -18.89 9.93 6.92
CA PHE A 260 -20.13 9.54 7.59
C PHE A 260 -20.93 10.76 8.08
N ALA A 261 -20.28 11.70 8.75
CA ALA A 261 -20.93 12.91 9.25
C ALA A 261 -21.48 13.80 8.12
N VAL A 262 -20.72 13.92 7.02
CA VAL A 262 -21.14 14.65 5.81
C VAL A 262 -22.37 13.99 5.17
N LEU A 263 -22.39 12.67 5.06
CA LEU A 263 -23.53 11.93 4.52
C LEU A 263 -24.77 12.08 5.39
N VAL A 264 -24.64 12.00 6.72
CA VAL A 264 -25.75 12.20 7.66
C VAL A 264 -26.29 13.63 7.57
N ALA A 265 -25.42 14.64 7.56
CA ALA A 265 -25.83 16.04 7.44
C ALA A 265 -26.53 16.31 6.09
N ALA A 266 -25.99 15.76 5.00
CA ALA A 266 -26.60 15.85 3.68
C ALA A 266 -27.97 15.16 3.64
N ALA A 267 -28.08 13.99 4.26
CA ALA A 267 -29.33 13.25 4.35
C ALA A 267 -30.40 14.03 5.11
N LEU A 268 -30.07 14.63 6.25
CA LEU A 268 -30.97 15.47 7.02
C LEU A 268 -31.44 16.69 6.22
N TYR A 269 -30.54 17.34 5.48
CA TYR A 269 -30.90 18.46 4.62
C TYR A 269 -31.84 18.04 3.48
N MET A 270 -31.52 16.95 2.78
CA MET A 270 -32.33 16.44 1.65
C MET A 270 -33.68 15.86 2.12
N ALA A 271 -33.78 15.35 3.34
CA ALA A 271 -34.99 14.81 3.93
C ALA A 271 -36.05 15.89 4.22
N GLN A 272 -35.67 17.18 4.26
CA GLN A 272 -36.62 18.28 4.47
C GLN A 272 -37.64 18.41 3.32
N GLU A 273 -37.27 17.99 2.10
CA GLU A 273 -38.17 18.08 0.95
C GLU A 273 -39.17 16.91 0.91
N ARG A 274 -38.68 15.66 0.80
CA ARG A 274 -39.45 14.40 0.90
C ARG A 274 -38.54 13.21 1.09
N VAL A 275 -38.80 12.40 2.09
CA VAL A 275 -38.11 11.10 2.26
C VAL A 275 -38.79 10.07 1.37
N THR A 276 -38.12 9.69 0.28
CA THR A 276 -38.55 8.59 -0.59
C THR A 276 -37.90 7.28 -0.17
N GLN A 277 -38.55 6.16 -0.45
CA GLN A 277 -37.98 4.84 -0.20
C GLN A 277 -36.62 4.63 -0.92
N THR A 278 -36.51 5.15 -2.15
CA THR A 278 -35.26 5.11 -2.92
C THR A 278 -34.15 5.92 -2.24
N PHE A 279 -34.47 7.06 -1.69
CA PHE A 279 -33.51 7.89 -0.95
C PHE A 279 -32.99 7.17 0.31
N LEU A 280 -33.90 6.55 1.09
CA LEU A 280 -33.52 5.74 2.25
C LEU A 280 -32.62 4.57 1.88
N LEU A 281 -32.95 3.87 0.78
CA LEU A 281 -32.14 2.77 0.25
C LEU A 281 -30.71 3.24 -0.08
N HIS A 282 -30.57 4.35 -0.80
CA HIS A 282 -29.26 4.90 -1.15
C HIS A 282 -28.51 5.36 0.10
N LEU A 283 -29.16 6.04 1.01
CA LEU A 283 -28.53 6.50 2.26
C LEU A 283 -27.98 5.34 3.07
N ILE A 284 -28.77 4.30 3.32
CA ILE A 284 -28.35 3.09 4.06
C ILE A 284 -27.16 2.44 3.34
N TYR A 285 -27.24 2.34 2.02
CA TYR A 285 -26.16 1.79 1.21
C TYR A 285 -24.85 2.56 1.35
N TYR A 286 -24.89 3.90 1.29
CA TYR A 286 -23.71 4.75 1.45
C TYR A 286 -23.13 4.66 2.85
N VAL A 287 -23.95 4.52 3.88
CA VAL A 287 -23.48 4.27 5.25
C VAL A 287 -22.75 2.93 5.34
N ILE A 288 -23.25 1.89 4.68
CA ILE A 288 -22.61 0.56 4.70
C ILE A 288 -21.28 0.56 3.92
N ILE A 289 -21.17 1.32 2.83
CA ILE A 289 -19.95 1.37 2.02
C ILE A 289 -18.88 2.35 2.58
N THR A 290 -19.27 3.23 3.50
CA THR A 290 -18.35 4.23 4.10
C THR A 290 -17.02 3.64 4.59
N PRO A 291 -16.94 2.47 5.26
CA PRO A 291 -15.66 1.90 5.70
C PRO A 291 -14.70 1.55 4.57
N ILE A 292 -15.17 1.47 3.33
CA ILE A 292 -14.30 1.25 2.16
C ILE A 292 -13.84 2.58 1.57
N ILE A 293 -14.65 3.62 1.74
CA ILE A 293 -14.31 4.98 1.28
C ILE A 293 -13.20 5.56 2.14
N THR A 294 -13.21 5.28 3.44
CA THR A 294 -12.25 5.78 4.44
C THR A 294 -11.10 4.81 4.67
#